data_3941509b882a3e78d46784923e48bf41
#
_entry.id   3941509b882a3e78d46784923e48bf41
#
_cell.length_a   1.000
_cell.length_b   1.000
_cell.length_c   1.000
_cell.angle_alpha   90.00
_cell.angle_beta   90.00
_cell.angle_gamma   90.00
#
_symmetry.space_group_name_H-M   'P 1'
#
loop_
_entity.id
_entity.type
_entity.pdbx_description
1 polymer ?
#
loop_
_entity_poly.entity_id
_entity_poly.type
_entity_poly.pdbx_seq_one_letter_code
_entity_poly.pdbx_strand_id
1 'polypeptide(L)'
;MKTSKIILLAVGLLLAIVPGQAAERWLEGYKKVLVIGAHPDDPETMCGGTMIKLREMGVEVVSVYFTGGEAGIPGKSHEESRSIRTAESTKACEMMGVRPVFMTQIDGNTEINKARYAEMKALIEAEKPDMVITHWPIDSHRDHRICSILVYDAWRRTGYTFDLYYGEVMTGMQTQTFAPNHWVNITNQHDQKVKAYYCHESQDMPVVQEWHDAMEILRGMECHTKYAEAFTKQVWTE
;
A
#
# COMPACT_ATOMS: atom_id res chain seq x y z
N MET A 1 63.54 -9.67 -34.34
CA MET A 1 62.76 -9.51 -33.15
C MET A 1 61.47 -8.80 -33.52
N LYS A 2 60.33 -9.52 -33.58
CA LYS A 2 58.99 -8.96 -33.86
C LYS A 2 58.23 -8.85 -32.52
N THR A 3 58.01 -7.64 -32.06
CA THR A 3 57.23 -7.37 -30.87
C THR A 3 55.73 -7.36 -31.24
N SER A 4 55.01 -8.40 -30.82
CA SER A 4 53.55 -8.44 -30.92
C SER A 4 52.92 -7.57 -29.84
N LYS A 5 52.18 -6.55 -30.28
CA LYS A 5 51.33 -5.74 -29.39
C LYS A 5 50.00 -6.47 -29.18
N ILE A 6 49.76 -6.90 -27.94
CA ILE A 6 48.45 -7.43 -27.50
C ILE A 6 47.57 -6.23 -27.23
N ILE A 7 46.52 -6.07 -28.03
CA ILE A 7 45.46 -5.08 -27.80
C ILE A 7 44.43 -5.77 -26.88
N LEU A 8 44.37 -5.33 -25.61
CA LEU A 8 43.31 -5.73 -24.68
C LEU A 8 42.05 -4.93 -25.04
N LEU A 9 41.06 -5.59 -25.61
CA LEU A 9 39.74 -5.00 -25.82
C LEU A 9 38.97 -5.10 -24.46
N ALA A 10 38.86 -4.00 -23.74
CA ALA A 10 37.96 -3.91 -22.60
C ALA A 10 36.52 -3.76 -23.13
N VAL A 11 35.76 -4.84 -23.11
CA VAL A 11 34.31 -4.79 -23.35
C VAL A 11 33.66 -4.20 -22.10
N GLY A 12 33.43 -2.89 -22.13
CA GLY A 12 32.60 -2.22 -21.13
C GLY A 12 31.15 -2.64 -21.32
N LEU A 13 30.64 -3.46 -20.43
CA LEU A 13 29.22 -3.75 -20.34
C LEU A 13 28.49 -2.48 -19.87
N LEU A 14 28.02 -1.65 -20.83
CA LEU A 14 27.08 -0.59 -20.52
C LEU A 14 25.77 -1.26 -20.08
N LEU A 15 25.53 -1.36 -18.79
CA LEU A 15 24.20 -1.61 -18.25
C LEU A 15 23.33 -0.39 -18.62
N ALA A 16 22.53 -0.54 -19.65
CA ALA A 16 21.49 0.43 -19.98
C ALA A 16 20.52 0.44 -18.81
N ILE A 17 20.54 1.50 -18.00
CA ILE A 17 19.52 1.73 -16.97
C ILE A 17 18.23 2.00 -17.74
N VAL A 18 17.31 1.03 -17.72
CA VAL A 18 15.95 1.21 -18.23
C VAL A 18 15.27 2.26 -17.33
N PRO A 19 14.74 3.37 -17.88
CA PRO A 19 14.22 4.47 -17.08
C PRO A 19 13.21 4.07 -15.98
N GLY A 20 12.45 3.00 -16.16
CA GLY A 20 11.53 2.47 -15.14
C GLY A 20 12.20 1.80 -13.94
N GLN A 21 13.41 1.22 -14.08
CA GLN A 21 14.09 0.53 -12.96
C GLN A 21 14.77 1.49 -11.97
N ALA A 22 15.15 2.69 -12.38
CA ALA A 22 15.75 3.67 -11.48
C ALA A 22 14.72 4.24 -10.48
N ALA A 23 13.43 4.28 -10.86
CA ALA A 23 12.35 4.85 -10.05
C ALA A 23 11.94 3.97 -8.86
N GLU A 24 12.29 2.68 -8.84
CA GLU A 24 11.80 1.70 -7.86
C GLU A 24 12.86 1.22 -6.86
N ARG A 25 14.11 1.68 -6.99
CA ARG A 25 15.20 1.29 -6.07
C ARG A 25 14.91 1.60 -4.60
N TRP A 26 13.96 2.50 -4.34
CA TRP A 26 13.52 2.83 -3.00
C TRP A 26 12.77 1.68 -2.29
N LEU A 27 12.28 0.66 -3.03
CA LEU A 27 11.69 -0.56 -2.47
C LEU A 27 12.74 -1.59 -2.02
N GLU A 28 14.01 -1.41 -2.40
CA GLU A 28 15.07 -2.37 -2.09
C GLU A 28 15.48 -2.29 -0.61
N GLY A 29 15.76 -3.44 -0.01
CA GLY A 29 16.30 -3.55 1.35
C GLY A 29 15.28 -3.72 2.47
N TYR A 30 13.99 -3.47 2.23
CA TYR A 30 12.94 -3.78 3.19
C TYR A 30 12.76 -5.30 3.35
N LYS A 31 12.49 -5.74 4.57
CA LYS A 31 12.25 -7.15 4.90
C LYS A 31 10.81 -7.38 5.30
N LYS A 32 10.18 -6.38 5.93
CA LYS A 32 8.80 -6.43 6.39
C LYS A 32 8.08 -5.11 6.16
N VAL A 33 6.94 -5.18 5.49
CA VAL A 33 6.11 -4.03 5.16
C VAL A 33 4.69 -4.24 5.69
N LEU A 34 4.14 -3.23 6.38
CA LEU A 34 2.73 -3.18 6.73
C LEU A 34 2.01 -2.22 5.79
N VAL A 35 0.86 -2.66 5.29
CA VAL A 35 -0.11 -1.79 4.60
C VAL A 35 -1.33 -1.68 5.48
N ILE A 36 -1.60 -0.48 6.00
CA ILE A 36 -2.66 -0.24 6.98
C ILE A 36 -3.76 0.60 6.32
N GLY A 37 -4.85 -0.06 5.91
CA GLY A 37 -6.07 0.55 5.39
C GLY A 37 -7.18 0.63 6.44
N ALA A 38 -8.14 1.51 6.24
CA ALA A 38 -9.25 1.71 7.16
C ALA A 38 -10.26 0.57 7.08
N HIS A 39 -10.59 0.14 5.86
CA HIS A 39 -11.63 -0.87 5.62
C HIS A 39 -11.08 -2.08 4.86
N PRO A 40 -11.79 -3.22 4.93
CA PRO A 40 -11.61 -4.32 3.99
C PRO A 40 -11.82 -3.84 2.54
N ASP A 41 -10.78 -3.89 1.72
CA ASP A 41 -10.58 -3.41 0.34
C ASP A 41 -9.55 -2.26 0.17
N ASP A 42 -9.38 -1.39 1.15
CA ASP A 42 -8.45 -0.26 1.05
C ASP A 42 -6.99 -0.66 0.76
N PRO A 43 -6.40 -1.64 1.47
CA PRO A 43 -5.02 -2.04 1.18
C PRO A 43 -4.84 -2.54 -0.25
N GLU A 44 -5.81 -3.32 -0.74
CA GLU A 44 -5.81 -3.90 -2.07
C GLU A 44 -5.95 -2.84 -3.16
N THR A 45 -6.88 -1.92 -2.98
CA THR A 45 -7.13 -0.86 -3.96
C THR A 45 -6.04 0.20 -3.93
N MET A 46 -5.57 0.61 -2.75
CA MET A 46 -4.52 1.61 -2.58
C MET A 46 -3.16 1.16 -3.11
N CYS A 47 -2.73 -0.07 -2.80
CA CYS A 47 -1.38 -0.53 -3.15
C CYS A 47 -1.24 -2.05 -3.35
N GLY A 48 -2.28 -2.72 -3.85
CA GLY A 48 -2.26 -4.17 -4.11
C GLY A 48 -1.15 -4.60 -5.06
N GLY A 49 -0.87 -3.82 -6.08
CA GLY A 49 0.22 -4.09 -7.03
C GLY A 49 1.60 -3.99 -6.36
N THR A 50 1.81 -2.98 -5.51
CA THR A 50 3.03 -2.84 -4.71
C THR A 50 3.18 -3.99 -3.71
N MET A 51 2.09 -4.41 -3.05
CA MET A 51 2.12 -5.56 -2.15
C MET A 51 2.56 -6.84 -2.86
N ILE A 52 1.98 -7.13 -4.03
CA ILE A 52 2.35 -8.30 -4.85
C ILE A 52 3.84 -8.22 -5.25
N LYS A 53 4.28 -7.06 -5.74
CA LYS A 53 5.68 -6.85 -6.13
C LYS A 53 6.65 -7.03 -4.97
N LEU A 54 6.36 -6.50 -3.79
CA LEU A 54 7.16 -6.72 -2.59
C LEU A 54 7.25 -8.21 -2.23
N ARG A 55 6.13 -8.96 -2.36
CA ARG A 55 6.13 -10.42 -2.17
C ARG A 55 7.02 -11.14 -3.18
N GLU A 56 6.99 -10.74 -4.45
CA GLU A 56 7.88 -11.26 -5.50
C GLU A 56 9.36 -11.00 -5.18
N MET A 57 9.66 -9.89 -4.50
CA MET A 57 11.01 -9.54 -4.01
C MET A 57 11.41 -10.29 -2.73
N GLY A 58 10.52 -11.13 -2.16
CA GLY A 58 10.78 -11.91 -0.95
C GLY A 58 10.53 -11.15 0.35
N VAL A 59 9.88 -9.99 0.29
CA VAL A 59 9.53 -9.18 1.47
C VAL A 59 8.31 -9.79 2.17
N GLU A 60 8.30 -9.83 3.50
CA GLU A 60 7.10 -10.14 4.28
C GLU A 60 6.13 -8.95 4.20
N VAL A 61 4.92 -9.17 3.71
CA VAL A 61 3.89 -8.13 3.62
C VAL A 61 2.69 -8.50 4.48
N VAL A 62 2.25 -7.55 5.29
CA VAL A 62 1.08 -7.67 6.16
C VAL A 62 0.05 -6.62 5.75
N SER A 63 -1.14 -7.07 5.38
CA SER A 63 -2.30 -6.21 5.13
C SER A 63 -3.07 -6.03 6.44
N VAL A 64 -3.18 -4.80 6.92
CA VAL A 64 -3.83 -4.47 8.18
C VAL A 64 -5.12 -3.72 7.89
N TYR A 65 -6.23 -4.22 8.40
CA TYR A 65 -7.54 -3.60 8.31
C TYR A 65 -7.89 -2.97 9.65
N PHE A 66 -8.00 -1.66 9.65
CA PHE A 66 -8.24 -0.87 10.86
C PHE A 66 -9.62 -1.12 11.46
N THR A 67 -10.63 -1.36 10.61
CA THR A 67 -11.98 -1.82 10.95
C THR A 67 -12.28 -3.16 10.29
N GLY A 68 -13.40 -3.76 10.64
CA GLY A 68 -13.90 -4.97 9.97
C GLY A 68 -14.91 -4.69 8.85
N GLY A 69 -15.16 -3.41 8.50
CA GLY A 69 -16.16 -3.03 7.50
C GLY A 69 -17.60 -3.23 7.97
N GLU A 70 -17.85 -3.01 9.25
CA GLU A 70 -19.11 -3.30 9.92
C GLU A 70 -20.31 -2.56 9.31
N ALA A 71 -20.11 -1.33 8.81
CA ALA A 71 -21.16 -0.51 8.19
C ALA A 71 -21.21 -0.65 6.66
N GLY A 72 -20.35 -1.45 6.04
CA GLY A 72 -20.12 -1.46 4.60
C GLY A 72 -21.13 -2.28 3.77
N ILE A 73 -22.11 -2.98 4.37
CA ILE A 73 -23.10 -3.75 3.60
C ILE A 73 -24.52 -3.29 4.01
N PRO A 74 -25.25 -2.57 3.13
CA PRO A 74 -26.59 -2.10 3.42
C PRO A 74 -27.56 -3.24 3.80
N GLY A 75 -28.31 -3.05 4.86
CA GLY A 75 -29.34 -3.99 5.32
C GLY A 75 -28.84 -5.19 6.12
N LYS A 76 -27.52 -5.30 6.35
CA LYS A 76 -26.94 -6.31 7.25
C LYS A 76 -26.61 -5.72 8.62
N SER A 77 -26.57 -6.57 9.62
CA SER A 77 -26.03 -6.21 10.93
C SER A 77 -24.52 -5.97 10.85
N HIS A 78 -23.96 -5.23 11.82
CA HIS A 78 -22.51 -5.02 11.91
C HIS A 78 -21.73 -6.32 12.02
N GLU A 79 -22.24 -7.30 12.75
CA GLU A 79 -21.61 -8.61 12.92
C GLU A 79 -21.59 -9.38 11.59
N GLU A 80 -22.70 -9.42 10.86
CA GLU A 80 -22.78 -10.08 9.54
C GLU A 80 -21.86 -9.39 8.52
N SER A 81 -21.89 -8.05 8.45
CA SER A 81 -21.03 -7.29 7.55
C SER A 81 -19.56 -7.55 7.85
N ARG A 82 -19.14 -7.48 9.12
CA ARG A 82 -17.79 -7.81 9.54
C ARG A 82 -17.38 -9.22 9.12
N SER A 83 -18.24 -10.20 9.39
CA SER A 83 -17.96 -11.61 9.05
C SER A 83 -17.72 -11.81 7.56
N ILE A 84 -18.56 -11.21 6.72
CA ILE A 84 -18.44 -11.28 5.25
C ILE A 84 -17.16 -10.56 4.80
N ARG A 85 -17.00 -9.29 5.15
CA ARG A 85 -15.91 -8.46 4.63
C ARG A 85 -14.53 -8.93 5.10
N THR A 86 -14.40 -9.45 6.32
CA THR A 86 -13.13 -10.03 6.79
C THR A 86 -12.80 -11.35 6.10
N ALA A 87 -13.79 -12.16 5.71
CA ALA A 87 -13.58 -13.35 4.90
C ALA A 87 -13.13 -12.98 3.47
N GLU A 88 -13.73 -11.97 2.87
CA GLU A 88 -13.36 -11.44 1.55
C GLU A 88 -11.91 -10.92 1.55
N SER A 89 -11.52 -10.11 2.56
CA SER A 89 -10.14 -9.64 2.73
C SER A 89 -9.15 -10.79 2.92
N THR A 90 -9.52 -11.81 3.66
CA THR A 90 -8.66 -12.99 3.86
C THR A 90 -8.40 -13.68 2.52
N LYS A 91 -9.43 -13.86 1.69
CA LYS A 91 -9.32 -14.43 0.35
C LYS A 91 -8.47 -13.57 -0.59
N ALA A 92 -8.62 -12.24 -0.53
CA ALA A 92 -7.80 -11.29 -1.28
C ALA A 92 -6.32 -11.38 -0.86
N CYS A 93 -6.06 -11.42 0.43
CA CYS A 93 -4.71 -11.59 0.99
C CYS A 93 -4.06 -12.91 0.55
N GLU A 94 -4.80 -14.02 0.56
CA GLU A 94 -4.31 -15.32 0.07
C GLU A 94 -3.91 -15.23 -1.40
N MET A 95 -4.71 -14.57 -2.24
CA MET A 95 -4.42 -14.38 -3.66
C MET A 95 -3.15 -13.57 -3.91
N MET A 96 -2.84 -12.59 -3.05
CA MET A 96 -1.64 -11.78 -3.13
C MET A 96 -0.44 -12.39 -2.40
N GLY A 97 -0.64 -13.46 -1.61
CA GLY A 97 0.39 -14.06 -0.77
C GLY A 97 0.79 -13.19 0.41
N VAL A 98 -0.11 -12.35 0.93
CA VAL A 98 0.09 -11.47 2.09
C VAL A 98 -0.70 -11.97 3.31
N ARG A 99 -0.31 -11.52 4.51
CA ARG A 99 -0.95 -11.94 5.76
C ARG A 99 -1.95 -10.88 6.24
N PRO A 100 -3.24 -11.23 6.46
CA PRO A 100 -4.21 -10.28 7.00
C PRO A 100 -4.06 -10.11 8.51
N VAL A 101 -4.32 -8.89 9.00
CA VAL A 101 -4.49 -8.54 10.42
C VAL A 101 -5.68 -7.61 10.55
N PHE A 102 -6.59 -7.92 11.47
CA PHE A 102 -7.77 -7.10 11.74
C PHE A 102 -7.65 -6.44 13.10
N MET A 103 -7.78 -5.11 13.14
CA MET A 103 -7.82 -4.33 14.37
C MET A 103 -9.24 -4.24 14.94
N THR A 104 -9.45 -3.43 15.97
CA THR A 104 -10.67 -3.42 16.77
C THR A 104 -11.53 -2.17 16.61
N GLN A 105 -11.21 -1.28 15.69
CA GLN A 105 -12.04 -0.12 15.38
C GLN A 105 -13.32 -0.55 14.64
N ILE A 106 -14.36 0.25 14.75
CA ILE A 106 -15.66 -0.01 14.13
C ILE A 106 -15.85 0.94 12.96
N ASP A 107 -16.15 0.40 11.79
CA ASP A 107 -16.43 1.16 10.56
C ASP A 107 -17.58 2.17 10.81
N GLY A 108 -17.34 3.41 10.37
CA GLY A 108 -18.25 4.54 10.58
C GLY A 108 -18.26 5.10 12.02
N ASN A 109 -17.58 4.44 12.97
CA ASN A 109 -17.49 4.88 14.38
C ASN A 109 -16.06 4.82 14.92
N THR A 110 -15.08 5.11 14.06
CA THR A 110 -13.68 5.15 14.47
C THR A 110 -13.38 6.30 15.44
N GLU A 111 -12.45 6.07 16.36
CA GLU A 111 -12.13 6.95 17.47
C GLU A 111 -10.65 7.29 17.53
N ILE A 112 -10.37 8.52 18.00
CA ILE A 112 -9.04 8.94 18.43
C ILE A 112 -9.07 9.14 19.94
N ASN A 113 -8.41 8.23 20.67
CA ASN A 113 -8.29 8.33 22.12
C ASN A 113 -7.04 7.58 22.59
N LYS A 114 -6.73 7.67 23.89
CA LYS A 114 -5.53 7.05 24.49
C LYS A 114 -5.43 5.55 24.24
N ALA A 115 -6.56 4.83 24.23
CA ALA A 115 -6.57 3.38 24.00
C ALA A 115 -6.23 3.06 22.54
N ARG A 116 -6.77 3.84 21.59
CA ARG A 116 -6.52 3.64 20.15
C ARG A 116 -5.08 3.99 19.74
N TYR A 117 -4.49 5.04 20.34
CA TYR A 117 -3.05 5.29 20.19
C TYR A 117 -2.20 4.13 20.71
N ALA A 118 -2.57 3.56 21.85
CA ALA A 118 -1.86 2.42 22.44
C ALA A 118 -1.99 1.16 21.58
N GLU A 119 -3.16 0.89 21.02
CA GLU A 119 -3.45 -0.24 20.13
C GLU A 119 -2.58 -0.18 18.86
N MET A 120 -2.60 0.96 18.16
CA MET A 120 -1.78 1.13 16.95
C MET A 120 -0.28 1.01 17.24
N LYS A 121 0.17 1.64 18.34
CA LYS A 121 1.58 1.52 18.76
C LYS A 121 1.95 0.07 19.08
N ALA A 122 1.09 -0.66 19.78
CA ALA A 122 1.32 -2.08 20.10
C ALA A 122 1.41 -2.97 18.86
N LEU A 123 0.59 -2.72 17.84
CA LEU A 123 0.68 -3.39 16.55
C LEU A 123 2.07 -3.17 15.92
N ILE A 124 2.51 -1.93 15.82
CA ILE A 124 3.81 -1.58 15.23
C ILE A 124 4.97 -2.22 16.02
N GLU A 125 4.92 -2.20 17.35
CA GLU A 125 5.95 -2.80 18.21
C GLU A 125 5.98 -4.34 18.12
N ALA A 126 4.84 -4.98 17.92
CA ALA A 126 4.74 -6.42 17.73
C ALA A 126 5.25 -6.85 16.34
N GLU A 127 4.83 -6.15 15.30
CA GLU A 127 5.17 -6.46 13.92
C GLU A 127 6.60 -6.03 13.52
N LYS A 128 7.12 -4.95 14.08
CA LYS A 128 8.45 -4.38 13.80
C LYS A 128 8.72 -4.20 12.30
N PRO A 129 7.89 -3.43 11.60
CA PRO A 129 8.08 -3.22 10.17
C PRO A 129 9.29 -2.35 9.87
N ASP A 130 9.86 -2.51 8.67
CA ASP A 130 10.84 -1.58 8.10
C ASP A 130 10.13 -0.43 7.37
N MET A 131 8.91 -0.67 6.86
CA MET A 131 8.09 0.31 6.15
C MET A 131 6.61 0.13 6.52
N VAL A 132 5.89 1.24 6.59
CA VAL A 132 4.42 1.27 6.69
C VAL A 132 3.87 2.16 5.58
N ILE A 133 2.84 1.66 4.90
CA ILE A 133 2.02 2.42 3.96
C ILE A 133 0.64 2.59 4.57
N THR A 134 0.07 3.78 4.54
CA THR A 134 -1.28 4.07 5.03
C THR A 134 -1.94 5.16 4.21
N HIS A 135 -3.17 5.55 4.57
CA HIS A 135 -3.93 6.58 3.88
C HIS A 135 -3.29 7.96 3.93
N TRP A 136 -3.49 8.74 2.86
CA TRP A 136 -3.17 10.16 2.84
C TRP A 136 -3.98 10.93 3.89
N PRO A 137 -3.36 11.85 4.66
CA PRO A 137 -4.05 12.53 5.76
C PRO A 137 -5.20 13.46 5.34
N ILE A 138 -5.24 13.88 4.07
CA ILE A 138 -6.30 14.74 3.52
C ILE A 138 -7.17 13.90 2.59
N ASP A 139 -8.14 13.23 3.20
CA ASP A 139 -9.08 12.33 2.55
C ASP A 139 -10.52 12.74 2.93
N SER A 140 -11.48 12.57 2.05
CA SER A 140 -12.90 12.87 2.34
C SER A 140 -13.48 11.86 3.33
N HIS A 141 -12.98 10.63 3.37
CA HIS A 141 -13.45 9.61 4.30
C HIS A 141 -12.85 9.82 5.70
N ARG A 142 -13.73 9.96 6.70
CA ARG A 142 -13.29 10.21 8.09
C ARG A 142 -12.38 9.12 8.63
N ASP A 143 -12.73 7.85 8.40
CA ASP A 143 -12.00 6.71 8.96
C ASP A 143 -10.59 6.59 8.37
N HIS A 144 -10.39 6.96 7.08
CA HIS A 144 -9.07 7.04 6.45
C HIS A 144 -8.18 8.07 7.15
N ARG A 145 -8.74 9.28 7.46
CA ARG A 145 -7.99 10.31 8.19
C ARG A 145 -7.62 9.87 9.59
N ILE A 146 -8.56 9.20 10.31
CA ILE A 146 -8.33 8.70 11.66
C ILE A 146 -7.26 7.60 11.65
N CYS A 147 -7.34 6.66 10.71
CA CYS A 147 -6.32 5.63 10.51
C CYS A 147 -4.93 6.26 10.29
N SER A 148 -4.83 7.22 9.37
CA SER A 148 -3.60 7.94 9.06
C SER A 148 -3.01 8.66 10.27
N ILE A 149 -3.83 9.36 11.07
CA ILE A 149 -3.39 10.07 12.28
C ILE A 149 -2.81 9.11 13.31
N LEU A 150 -3.46 7.97 13.56
CA LEU A 150 -3.00 6.99 14.53
C LEU A 150 -1.70 6.30 14.09
N VAL A 151 -1.54 6.03 12.79
CA VAL A 151 -0.28 5.51 12.23
C VAL A 151 0.84 6.53 12.36
N TYR A 152 0.58 7.81 12.03
CA TYR A 152 1.56 8.89 12.17
C TYR A 152 2.01 9.07 13.62
N ASP A 153 1.08 9.04 14.58
CA ASP A 153 1.44 9.15 15.99
C ASP A 153 2.24 7.93 16.48
N ALA A 154 1.89 6.72 16.03
CA ALA A 154 2.67 5.51 16.32
C ALA A 154 4.09 5.61 15.75
N TRP A 155 4.29 6.10 14.52
CA TRP A 155 5.59 6.37 13.91
C TRP A 155 6.45 7.30 14.78
N ARG A 156 5.87 8.40 15.29
CA ARG A 156 6.56 9.30 16.21
C ARG A 156 6.88 8.64 17.55
N ARG A 157 5.91 7.90 18.11
CA ARG A 157 6.02 7.28 19.44
C ARG A 157 6.96 6.08 19.49
N THR A 158 7.24 5.46 18.37
CA THR A 158 8.23 4.38 18.25
C THR A 158 9.63 4.92 17.92
N GLY A 159 9.82 6.24 17.83
CA GLY A 159 11.12 6.85 17.56
C GLY A 159 11.53 6.75 16.09
N TYR A 160 10.56 6.83 15.17
CA TYR A 160 10.80 6.83 13.72
C TYR A 160 11.51 5.55 13.22
N THR A 161 11.15 4.40 13.78
CA THR A 161 11.84 3.12 13.53
C THR A 161 11.57 2.48 12.18
N PHE A 162 10.66 3.04 11.40
CA PHE A 162 10.29 2.58 10.06
C PHE A 162 10.08 3.75 9.10
N ASP A 163 10.18 3.51 7.81
CA ASP A 163 9.80 4.48 6.79
C ASP A 163 8.27 4.55 6.68
N LEU A 164 7.71 5.74 6.73
CA LEU A 164 6.26 5.96 6.60
C LEU A 164 5.95 6.54 5.22
N TYR A 165 5.01 5.89 4.53
CA TYR A 165 4.47 6.33 3.25
C TYR A 165 2.96 6.46 3.31
N TYR A 166 2.44 7.42 2.54
CA TYR A 166 1.02 7.61 2.32
C TYR A 166 0.67 7.23 0.89
N GLY A 167 -0.36 6.41 0.73
CA GLY A 167 -0.98 6.09 -0.55
C GLY A 167 -2.29 6.85 -0.74
N GLU A 168 -2.85 6.73 -1.93
CA GLU A 168 -4.08 7.40 -2.33
C GLU A 168 -5.20 6.40 -2.62
N VAL A 169 -6.44 6.81 -2.37
CA VAL A 169 -7.65 6.09 -2.74
C VAL A 169 -8.50 7.03 -3.57
N MET A 170 -8.83 6.66 -4.80
CA MET A 170 -9.69 7.45 -5.70
C MET A 170 -9.33 8.94 -5.73
N THR A 171 -8.12 9.25 -6.20
CA THR A 171 -7.58 10.61 -6.18
C THR A 171 -8.49 11.60 -6.92
N GLY A 172 -8.62 12.81 -6.38
CA GLY A 172 -9.53 13.84 -6.91
C GLY A 172 -10.98 13.69 -6.45
N MET A 173 -11.45 12.47 -6.18
CA MET A 173 -12.78 12.23 -5.59
C MET A 173 -12.68 12.14 -4.06
N GLN A 174 -11.83 11.27 -3.56
CA GLN A 174 -11.69 10.98 -2.14
C GLN A 174 -10.40 11.56 -1.58
N THR A 175 -9.24 11.17 -2.09
CA THR A 175 -7.96 11.74 -1.70
C THR A 175 -7.77 13.13 -2.30
N GLN A 176 -7.55 14.13 -1.44
CA GLN A 176 -7.43 15.55 -1.82
C GLN A 176 -5.99 16.01 -1.81
N THR A 177 -5.60 16.86 -2.77
CA THR A 177 -4.28 17.52 -2.82
C THR A 177 -3.08 16.56 -2.74
N PHE A 178 -3.25 15.31 -3.15
CA PHE A 178 -2.18 14.32 -3.12
C PHE A 178 -1.10 14.66 -4.16
N ALA A 179 0.14 14.76 -3.70
CA ALA A 179 1.30 15.08 -4.54
C ALA A 179 2.38 14.01 -4.32
N PRO A 180 2.38 12.92 -5.08
CA PRO A 180 3.32 11.83 -4.89
C PRO A 180 4.75 12.23 -5.26
N ASN A 181 5.70 11.56 -4.60
CA ASN A 181 7.13 11.70 -4.90
C ASN A 181 7.84 10.33 -5.06
N HIS A 182 7.07 9.25 -4.97
CA HIS A 182 7.52 7.88 -5.18
C HIS A 182 6.48 7.14 -6.03
N TRP A 183 6.95 6.36 -7.01
CA TRP A 183 6.09 5.56 -7.89
C TRP A 183 6.57 4.12 -7.92
N VAL A 184 5.64 3.20 -8.09
CA VAL A 184 5.88 1.77 -8.30
C VAL A 184 5.19 1.36 -9.59
N ASN A 185 5.96 0.90 -10.57
CA ASN A 185 5.41 0.29 -11.77
C ASN A 185 4.75 -1.05 -11.43
N ILE A 186 3.46 -1.12 -11.57
CA ILE A 186 2.66 -2.31 -11.29
C ILE A 186 2.11 -2.96 -12.55
N THR A 187 2.64 -2.61 -13.73
CA THR A 187 2.13 -3.10 -15.02
C THR A 187 1.99 -4.62 -15.06
N ASN A 188 2.95 -5.34 -14.49
CA ASN A 188 2.92 -6.79 -14.44
C ASN A 188 2.04 -7.36 -13.32
N GLN A 189 1.78 -6.59 -12.26
CA GLN A 189 1.00 -7.00 -11.10
C GLN A 189 -0.48 -6.57 -11.19
N HIS A 190 -0.80 -5.68 -12.11
CA HIS A 190 -2.13 -5.06 -12.25
C HIS A 190 -3.27 -6.09 -12.35
N ASP A 191 -3.15 -7.08 -13.24
CA ASP A 191 -4.20 -8.09 -13.42
C ASP A 191 -4.42 -8.93 -12.16
N GLN A 192 -3.35 -9.20 -11.39
CA GLN A 192 -3.46 -9.93 -10.13
C GLN A 192 -4.05 -9.04 -9.03
N LYS A 193 -3.69 -7.76 -8.96
CA LYS A 193 -4.32 -6.77 -8.09
C LYS A 193 -5.83 -6.70 -8.32
N VAL A 194 -6.25 -6.57 -9.58
CA VAL A 194 -7.68 -6.55 -9.96
C VAL A 194 -8.40 -7.79 -9.45
N LYS A 195 -7.85 -8.98 -9.68
CA LYS A 195 -8.43 -10.24 -9.16
C LYS A 195 -8.51 -10.27 -7.64
N ALA A 196 -7.53 -9.68 -6.94
CA ALA A 196 -7.52 -9.66 -5.49
C ALA A 196 -8.63 -8.77 -4.93
N TYR A 197 -8.79 -7.52 -5.40
CA TYR A 197 -9.88 -6.70 -4.88
C TYR A 197 -11.28 -7.16 -5.35
N TYR A 198 -11.40 -7.89 -6.46
CA TYR A 198 -12.66 -8.55 -6.83
C TYR A 198 -13.09 -9.69 -5.86
N CYS A 199 -12.23 -10.07 -4.91
CA CYS A 199 -12.65 -10.94 -3.81
C CYS A 199 -13.64 -10.26 -2.86
N HIS A 200 -13.73 -8.92 -2.86
CA HIS A 200 -14.69 -8.14 -2.08
C HIS A 200 -16.07 -8.11 -2.78
N GLU A 201 -16.68 -9.28 -2.92
CA GLU A 201 -17.93 -9.50 -3.66
C GLU A 201 -19.12 -8.73 -3.08
N SER A 202 -19.03 -8.30 -1.80
CA SER A 202 -20.05 -7.49 -1.15
C SER A 202 -20.00 -6.00 -1.54
N GLN A 203 -19.01 -5.58 -2.34
CA GLN A 203 -18.78 -4.20 -2.77
C GLN A 203 -18.95 -4.05 -4.28
N ASP A 204 -19.16 -2.83 -4.77
CA ASP A 204 -19.30 -2.54 -6.22
C ASP A 204 -17.93 -2.43 -6.90
N MET A 205 -17.24 -3.58 -7.02
CA MET A 205 -15.88 -3.63 -7.57
C MET A 205 -15.76 -3.17 -9.04
N PRO A 206 -16.73 -3.33 -9.94
CA PRO A 206 -16.67 -2.73 -11.26
C PRO A 206 -16.52 -1.20 -11.24
N VAL A 207 -17.24 -0.50 -10.38
CA VAL A 207 -17.11 0.96 -10.18
C VAL A 207 -15.77 1.32 -9.55
N VAL A 208 -15.35 0.57 -8.55
CA VAL A 208 -14.03 0.76 -7.91
C VAL A 208 -12.91 0.59 -8.93
N GLN A 209 -13.00 -0.42 -9.79
CA GLN A 209 -12.01 -0.66 -10.85
C GLN A 209 -11.90 0.51 -11.81
N GLU A 210 -13.02 1.04 -12.31
CA GLU A 210 -13.02 2.16 -13.27
C GLU A 210 -12.22 3.35 -12.72
N TRP A 211 -12.40 3.67 -11.44
CA TRP A 211 -11.70 4.81 -10.80
C TRP A 211 -10.23 4.51 -10.50
N HIS A 212 -9.93 3.30 -10.04
CA HIS A 212 -8.55 2.92 -9.75
C HIS A 212 -7.72 2.73 -11.02
N ASP A 213 -8.28 2.13 -12.09
CA ASP A 213 -7.61 2.03 -13.39
C ASP A 213 -7.25 3.41 -13.94
N ALA A 214 -8.17 4.38 -13.85
CA ALA A 214 -7.92 5.75 -14.30
C ALA A 214 -6.78 6.42 -13.49
N MET A 215 -6.77 6.23 -12.17
CA MET A 215 -5.73 6.72 -11.27
C MET A 215 -4.37 6.07 -11.57
N GLU A 216 -4.32 4.75 -11.70
CA GLU A 216 -3.10 3.99 -11.97
C GLU A 216 -2.50 4.29 -13.36
N ILE A 217 -3.35 4.56 -14.35
CA ILE A 217 -2.91 5.05 -15.68
C ILE A 217 -2.29 6.44 -15.56
N LEU A 218 -2.92 7.36 -14.81
CA LEU A 218 -2.36 8.69 -14.56
C LEU A 218 -0.98 8.59 -13.91
N ARG A 219 -0.83 7.77 -12.87
CA ARG A 219 0.44 7.55 -12.19
C ARG A 219 1.46 6.85 -13.06
N GLY A 220 1.01 5.96 -13.94
CA GLY A 220 1.84 5.33 -14.96
C GLY A 220 2.41 6.36 -15.96
N MET A 221 1.61 7.33 -16.40
CA MET A 221 2.07 8.43 -17.27
C MET A 221 3.16 9.26 -16.58
N GLU A 222 3.05 9.54 -15.30
CA GLU A 222 4.04 10.31 -14.53
C GLU A 222 5.41 9.62 -14.46
N CYS A 223 5.45 8.29 -14.45
CA CYS A 223 6.70 7.50 -14.36
C CYS A 223 7.02 6.66 -15.60
N HIS A 224 6.36 6.94 -16.73
CA HIS A 224 6.60 6.29 -18.05
C HIS A 224 6.33 4.78 -18.06
N THR A 225 5.28 4.33 -17.37
CA THR A 225 4.80 2.95 -17.37
C THR A 225 3.32 2.87 -17.72
N LYS A 226 2.76 1.65 -17.90
CA LYS A 226 1.34 1.52 -18.23
C LYS A 226 0.46 1.77 -17.01
N TYR A 227 0.81 1.13 -15.88
CA TYR A 227 0.12 1.28 -14.60
C TYR A 227 1.16 1.51 -13.50
N ALA A 228 0.87 2.43 -12.60
CA ALA A 228 1.68 2.65 -11.41
C ALA A 228 0.81 2.97 -10.20
N GLU A 229 1.32 2.63 -9.02
CA GLU A 229 0.86 3.14 -7.74
C GLU A 229 1.81 4.24 -7.28
N ALA A 230 1.29 5.22 -6.56
CA ALA A 230 2.06 6.39 -6.17
C ALA A 230 1.96 6.68 -4.67
N PHE A 231 3.06 7.19 -4.11
CA PHE A 231 3.19 7.37 -2.67
C PHE A 231 3.87 8.70 -2.35
N THR A 232 3.57 9.21 -1.17
CA THR A 232 4.29 10.34 -0.56
C THR A 232 5.03 9.84 0.67
N LYS A 233 6.36 9.95 0.69
CA LYS A 233 7.16 9.61 1.87
C LYS A 233 7.05 10.71 2.92
N GLN A 234 6.72 10.32 4.17
CA GLN A 234 6.85 11.20 5.31
C GLN A 234 8.33 11.40 5.63
N VAL A 235 8.78 12.62 5.62
CA VAL A 235 10.14 12.97 6.02
C VAL A 235 10.15 13.56 7.43
N TRP A 236 11.19 13.23 8.18
CA TRP A 236 11.52 13.87 9.44
C TRP A 236 12.76 14.75 9.19
N THR A 237 12.66 16.02 9.51
CA THR A 237 13.80 16.93 9.56
C THR A 237 13.99 17.35 11.02
N GLU A 238 15.17 17.11 11.56
CA GLU A 238 15.56 17.66 12.86
C GLU A 238 15.63 19.18 12.84
#